data_08d0c2ddaad6de9a239f37589abea1fd
#
_entry.id   08d0c2ddaad6de9a239f37589abea1fd
#
_cell.length_a   1.000
_cell.length_b   1.000
_cell.length_c   1.000
_cell.angle_alpha   90.00
_cell.angle_beta   90.00
_cell.angle_gamma   90.00
#
_symmetry.space_group_name_H-M   'P 1'
#
loop_
_entity.id
_entity.type
_entity.pdbx_description
1 polymer ?
#
loop_
_entity_poly.entity_id
_entity_poly.type
_entity_poly.pdbx_seq_one_letter_code
_entity_poly.pdbx_strand_id
1 'polypeptide(L)'
;MAPEDGSEALVERRLAAILAADAVGYSRLMRKDEPGALALLHKHRSEVIDPAIAKHRGRTVKLMGDGLLAEFSSVVASVDCAAEIQRTMAARNGGSRGDRQMAFRIGVHLGDVIVEGDDLYGDGVNIAARLEGIAEGGGVCISRQAYDQVQNKLALGYRSLGPQNLKNIPEPVEAFAIQGDGLAISDERQEIRYCRTTDGVRLAYAFSGQGPPLVKTGNWLNHLEYDWESPIWRHFFVGLSREHRLIRYDPRGTGLSDWDVADISLDAWVNDVAAVVDAAAVERFPLLGYSQGCAVSIAYAVRHPERVSHLILCGGFAHGALKRSVEDRERRQAMITLMRLEWGADNPALRQMFAAKMMPDATKEQVESFNEMQQKTTSAEGAARYYATTGAIDVSDLLAGVMAPTLVLHARGDAQVPFDAGRQLAAGIPGARFVALQGNNHVLLEQDPATQRFFEEISLFLAK
;
A
#
# COMPACT_ATOMS: atom_id res chain seq x y z
N MET A 1 59.42 8.41 -38.56
CA MET A 1 58.07 7.80 -38.67
C MET A 1 58.10 6.59 -37.80
N ALA A 2 57.63 6.76 -36.55
CA ALA A 2 57.48 5.67 -35.59
C ALA A 2 56.06 5.10 -35.78
N PRO A 3 55.83 3.79 -35.69
CA PRO A 3 54.45 3.26 -35.72
C PRO A 3 53.76 3.54 -34.39
N GLU A 4 52.58 4.13 -34.46
CA GLU A 4 51.64 4.21 -33.36
C GLU A 4 51.21 2.78 -33.02
N ASP A 5 51.64 2.31 -31.86
CA ASP A 5 51.20 1.06 -31.25
C ASP A 5 49.79 1.27 -30.69
N GLY A 6 48.81 1.07 -31.53
CA GLY A 6 47.40 1.03 -31.12
C GLY A 6 47.05 -0.32 -30.51
N SER A 7 47.52 -0.59 -29.28
CA SER A 7 46.95 -1.70 -28.55
C SER A 7 45.55 -1.32 -28.07
N GLU A 8 44.54 -1.71 -28.84
CA GLU A 8 43.16 -1.84 -28.30
C GLU A 8 43.24 -2.75 -27.08
N ALA A 9 43.04 -2.16 -25.89
CA ALA A 9 42.92 -2.92 -24.67
C ALA A 9 41.80 -3.95 -24.86
N LEU A 10 42.15 -5.22 -24.91
CA LEU A 10 41.17 -6.31 -24.98
C LEU A 10 40.24 -6.19 -23.76
N VAL A 11 39.01 -5.77 -24.03
CA VAL A 11 37.97 -5.65 -23.02
C VAL A 11 37.63 -7.07 -22.54
N GLU A 12 38.00 -7.41 -21.32
CA GLU A 12 37.68 -8.72 -20.73
C GLU A 12 36.20 -8.81 -20.44
N ARG A 13 35.51 -9.76 -21.08
CA ARG A 13 34.10 -10.06 -20.83
C ARG A 13 33.98 -11.45 -20.20
N ARG A 14 33.07 -11.58 -19.23
CA ARG A 14 32.75 -12.88 -18.63
C ARG A 14 31.31 -12.92 -18.08
N LEU A 15 30.81 -14.13 -17.97
CA LEU A 15 29.53 -14.39 -17.31
C LEU A 15 29.69 -14.30 -15.78
N ALA A 16 28.88 -13.52 -15.11
CA ALA A 16 28.90 -13.39 -13.66
C ALA A 16 27.49 -13.28 -13.08
N ALA A 17 27.32 -13.71 -11.85
CA ALA A 17 26.12 -13.43 -11.07
C ALA A 17 26.32 -12.13 -10.30
N ILE A 18 25.48 -11.16 -10.55
CA ILE A 18 25.55 -9.82 -10.00
C ILE A 18 24.42 -9.64 -8.98
N LEU A 19 24.77 -9.19 -7.79
CA LEU A 19 23.88 -8.80 -6.72
C LEU A 19 23.97 -7.29 -6.53
N ALA A 20 22.85 -6.59 -6.70
CA ALA A 20 22.70 -5.18 -6.34
C ALA A 20 21.81 -5.10 -5.10
N ALA A 21 22.17 -4.28 -4.12
CA ALA A 21 21.36 -4.04 -2.93
C ALA A 21 21.35 -2.54 -2.58
N ASP A 22 20.22 -2.04 -2.06
CA ASP A 22 20.02 -0.65 -1.69
C ASP A 22 19.14 -0.54 -0.44
N ALA A 23 19.40 0.47 0.42
CA ALA A 23 18.63 0.67 1.64
C ALA A 23 17.34 1.46 1.39
N VAL A 24 16.21 0.89 1.78
CA VAL A 24 14.90 1.50 1.58
C VAL A 24 14.73 2.75 2.43
N GLY A 25 14.40 3.87 1.77
CA GLY A 25 14.09 5.12 2.45
C GLY A 25 15.29 5.77 3.18
N TYR A 26 16.53 5.44 2.80
CA TYR A 26 17.73 5.95 3.43
C TYR A 26 17.79 7.48 3.45
N SER A 27 17.43 8.17 2.36
CA SER A 27 17.39 9.63 2.30
C SER A 27 16.43 10.25 3.34
N ARG A 28 15.38 9.55 3.75
CA ARG A 28 14.46 9.97 4.82
C ARG A 28 15.09 9.79 6.19
N LEU A 29 15.82 8.71 6.43
CA LEU A 29 16.57 8.47 7.67
C LEU A 29 17.66 9.50 7.83
N MET A 30 18.42 9.81 6.77
CA MET A 30 19.46 10.84 6.74
C MET A 30 18.92 12.24 7.09
N ARG A 31 17.74 12.60 6.58
CA ARG A 31 17.12 13.91 6.95
C ARG A 31 16.70 14.00 8.41
N LYS A 32 16.39 12.86 9.05
CA LYS A 32 15.95 12.81 10.45
C LYS A 32 17.14 12.79 11.42
N ASP A 33 18.14 11.96 11.12
CA ASP A 33 19.36 11.75 11.94
C ASP A 33 20.48 11.25 11.02
N GLU A 34 21.24 12.19 10.44
CA GLU A 34 22.31 11.84 9.49
C GLU A 34 23.40 10.97 10.10
N PRO A 35 24.00 11.31 11.28
CA PRO A 35 25.01 10.48 11.89
C PRO A 35 24.49 9.10 12.30
N GLY A 36 23.27 9.03 12.84
CA GLY A 36 22.64 7.78 13.26
C GLY A 36 22.30 6.86 12.07
N ALA A 37 21.77 7.40 10.98
CA ALA A 37 21.47 6.64 9.78
C ALA A 37 22.73 6.07 9.12
N LEU A 38 23.81 6.86 9.05
CA LEU A 38 25.09 6.43 8.53
C LEU A 38 25.71 5.34 9.41
N ALA A 39 25.72 5.51 10.72
CA ALA A 39 26.24 4.52 11.67
C ALA A 39 25.44 3.20 11.58
N LEU A 40 24.12 3.28 11.42
CA LEU A 40 23.25 2.11 11.29
C LEU A 40 23.52 1.35 9.98
N LEU A 41 23.67 2.05 8.86
CA LEU A 41 24.05 1.46 7.57
C LEU A 41 25.39 0.73 7.66
N HIS A 42 26.41 1.39 8.20
CA HIS A 42 27.74 0.79 8.39
C HIS A 42 27.68 -0.45 9.27
N LYS A 43 26.89 -0.41 10.36
CA LYS A 43 26.70 -1.55 11.25
C LYS A 43 26.04 -2.74 10.53
N HIS A 44 24.97 -2.52 9.77
CA HIS A 44 24.32 -3.59 9.02
C HIS A 44 25.23 -4.17 7.93
N ARG A 45 26.02 -3.32 7.27
CA ARG A 45 26.99 -3.80 6.31
C ARG A 45 28.06 -4.69 6.98
N SER A 46 28.75 -4.19 8.00
CA SER A 46 29.83 -4.92 8.64
C SER A 46 29.41 -6.18 9.40
N GLU A 47 28.18 -6.20 9.94
CA GLU A 47 27.72 -7.32 10.77
C GLU A 47 26.83 -8.33 10.02
N VAL A 48 26.27 -7.96 8.86
CA VAL A 48 25.33 -8.83 8.11
C VAL A 48 25.75 -8.99 6.66
N ILE A 49 25.88 -7.88 5.90
CA ILE A 49 25.98 -7.95 4.45
C ILE A 49 27.37 -8.45 4.03
N ASP A 50 28.43 -7.81 4.49
CA ASP A 50 29.81 -8.18 4.12
C ASP A 50 30.15 -9.62 4.58
N PRO A 51 29.80 -10.07 5.80
CA PRO A 51 29.99 -11.46 6.21
C PRO A 51 29.18 -12.47 5.37
N ALA A 52 27.94 -12.15 4.97
CA ALA A 52 27.15 -13.03 4.12
C ALA A 52 27.76 -13.15 2.71
N ILE A 53 28.17 -12.02 2.11
CA ILE A 53 28.87 -12.03 0.82
C ILE A 53 30.15 -12.91 0.88
N ALA A 54 30.96 -12.72 1.89
CA ALA A 54 32.19 -13.50 2.08
C ALA A 54 31.92 -15.00 2.30
N LYS A 55 30.93 -15.35 3.13
CA LYS A 55 30.50 -16.73 3.39
C LYS A 55 30.09 -17.46 2.11
N HIS A 56 29.36 -16.77 1.22
CA HIS A 56 28.92 -17.30 -0.07
C HIS A 56 29.95 -17.10 -1.19
N ARG A 57 31.20 -16.78 -0.84
CA ARG A 57 32.33 -16.61 -1.78
C ARG A 57 32.09 -15.53 -2.84
N GLY A 58 31.31 -14.48 -2.47
CA GLY A 58 31.15 -13.29 -3.26
C GLY A 58 32.23 -12.24 -2.98
N ARG A 59 32.27 -11.24 -3.82
CA ARG A 59 33.16 -10.07 -3.70
C ARG A 59 32.32 -8.81 -3.82
N THR A 60 32.46 -7.90 -2.87
CA THR A 60 31.91 -6.53 -3.03
C THR A 60 32.75 -5.82 -4.07
N VAL A 61 32.08 -5.36 -5.14
CA VAL A 61 32.70 -4.66 -6.27
C VAL A 61 32.71 -3.16 -6.01
N LYS A 62 31.58 -2.61 -5.59
CA LYS A 62 31.40 -1.18 -5.49
C LYS A 62 30.38 -0.81 -4.43
N LEU A 63 30.60 0.35 -3.81
CA LEU A 63 29.68 0.99 -2.89
C LEU A 63 29.14 2.26 -3.56
N MET A 64 27.83 2.44 -3.53
CA MET A 64 27.14 3.54 -4.21
C MET A 64 26.19 4.23 -3.21
N GLY A 65 26.75 5.08 -2.34
CA GLY A 65 25.97 5.71 -1.27
C GLY A 65 25.44 4.67 -0.27
N ASP A 66 24.14 4.48 -0.21
CA ASP A 66 23.45 3.46 0.59
C ASP A 66 23.32 2.09 -0.10
N GLY A 67 23.69 2.02 -1.38
CA GLY A 67 23.70 0.79 -2.17
C GLY A 67 25.06 0.13 -2.27
N LEU A 68 25.06 -1.13 -2.68
CA LEU A 68 26.27 -1.93 -3.00
C LEU A 68 26.04 -2.79 -4.23
N LEU A 69 27.17 -3.12 -4.88
CA LEU A 69 27.24 -4.10 -5.95
C LEU A 69 28.20 -5.20 -5.53
N ALA A 70 27.76 -6.45 -5.63
CA ALA A 70 28.58 -7.62 -5.36
C ALA A 70 28.53 -8.61 -6.51
N GLU A 71 29.58 -9.37 -6.65
CA GLU A 71 29.81 -10.37 -7.69
C GLU A 71 30.00 -11.75 -7.09
N PHE A 72 29.48 -12.77 -7.78
CA PHE A 72 29.61 -14.17 -7.44
C PHE A 72 29.93 -15.00 -8.70
N SER A 73 30.79 -16.01 -8.53
CA SER A 73 31.02 -17.00 -9.57
C SER A 73 29.86 -18.00 -9.74
N SER A 74 28.93 -18.04 -8.79
CA SER A 74 27.76 -18.91 -8.76
C SER A 74 26.49 -18.12 -8.48
N VAL A 75 25.55 -18.20 -9.40
CA VAL A 75 24.23 -17.58 -9.21
C VAL A 75 23.45 -18.22 -8.05
N VAL A 76 23.65 -19.52 -7.78
CA VAL A 76 23.07 -20.22 -6.62
C VAL A 76 23.59 -19.60 -5.33
N ALA A 77 24.89 -19.36 -5.24
CA ALA A 77 25.50 -18.70 -4.08
C ALA A 77 25.05 -17.25 -3.92
N SER A 78 24.89 -16.51 -5.02
CA SER A 78 24.38 -15.14 -5.00
C SER A 78 22.96 -15.05 -4.46
N VAL A 79 22.08 -15.93 -4.93
CA VAL A 79 20.66 -15.96 -4.51
C VAL A 79 20.51 -16.43 -3.05
N ASP A 80 21.30 -17.44 -2.63
CA ASP A 80 21.30 -17.90 -1.24
C ASP A 80 21.86 -16.84 -0.28
N CYS A 81 22.90 -16.11 -0.70
CA CYS A 81 23.42 -14.94 0.02
C CYS A 81 22.32 -13.85 0.18
N ALA A 82 21.62 -13.50 -0.91
CA ALA A 82 20.54 -12.52 -0.87
C ALA A 82 19.43 -12.93 0.11
N ALA A 83 19.03 -14.19 0.10
CA ALA A 83 18.03 -14.73 1.01
C ALA A 83 18.51 -14.73 2.48
N GLU A 84 19.78 -15.06 2.73
CA GLU A 84 20.39 -15.02 4.08
C GLU A 84 20.42 -13.57 4.63
N ILE A 85 20.85 -12.61 3.81
CA ILE A 85 20.87 -11.19 4.19
C ILE A 85 19.48 -10.75 4.63
N GLN A 86 18.46 -11.01 3.83
CA GLN A 86 17.09 -10.58 4.13
C GLN A 86 16.52 -11.25 5.39
N ARG A 87 16.72 -12.56 5.56
CA ARG A 87 16.31 -13.28 6.78
C ARG A 87 16.95 -12.69 8.03
N THR A 88 18.25 -12.42 7.96
CA THR A 88 19.01 -11.85 9.09
C THR A 88 18.53 -10.42 9.40
N MET A 89 18.27 -9.61 8.38
CA MET A 89 17.74 -8.25 8.55
C MET A 89 16.33 -8.26 9.11
N ALA A 90 15.46 -9.16 8.67
CA ALA A 90 14.12 -9.32 9.22
C ALA A 90 14.13 -9.66 10.73
N ALA A 91 15.00 -10.60 11.13
CA ALA A 91 15.17 -10.97 12.54
C ALA A 91 15.68 -9.77 13.39
N ARG A 92 16.60 -8.96 12.87
CA ARG A 92 17.10 -7.75 13.55
C ARG A 92 16.03 -6.66 13.68
N ASN A 93 15.26 -6.45 12.62
CA ASN A 93 14.19 -5.47 12.60
C ASN A 93 13.04 -5.84 13.55
N GLY A 94 12.74 -7.13 13.72
CA GLY A 94 11.70 -7.62 14.66
C GLY A 94 11.99 -7.29 16.13
N GLY A 95 13.25 -7.08 16.52
CA GLY A 95 13.66 -6.67 17.87
C GLY A 95 13.91 -5.17 18.04
N SER A 96 13.75 -4.36 16.99
CA SER A 96 14.08 -2.93 16.99
C SER A 96 12.84 -2.04 16.92
N ARG A 97 12.88 -0.87 17.59
CA ARG A 97 11.83 0.15 17.44
C ARG A 97 11.89 0.78 16.05
N GLY A 98 10.73 1.17 15.48
CA GLY A 98 10.54 1.59 14.09
C GLY A 98 11.51 2.66 13.53
N ASP A 99 12.07 3.54 14.35
CA ASP A 99 13.06 4.55 13.96
C ASP A 99 14.49 4.00 13.79
N ARG A 100 14.74 2.73 14.16
CA ARG A 100 16.00 2.00 14.00
C ARG A 100 15.90 0.78 13.07
N GLN A 101 14.83 0.69 12.33
CA GLN A 101 14.65 -0.35 11.32
C GLN A 101 15.22 0.11 9.98
N MET A 102 15.99 -0.76 9.33
CA MET A 102 16.49 -0.56 7.97
C MET A 102 16.21 -1.81 7.16
N ALA A 103 15.52 -1.68 6.05
CA ALA A 103 15.27 -2.75 5.10
C ALA A 103 16.13 -2.53 3.85
N PHE A 104 16.50 -3.62 3.18
CA PHE A 104 17.20 -3.57 1.91
C PHE A 104 16.33 -4.15 0.80
N ARG A 105 16.49 -3.65 -0.42
CA ARG A 105 16.02 -4.28 -1.65
C ARG A 105 17.20 -4.97 -2.28
N ILE A 106 17.00 -6.15 -2.85
CA ILE A 106 18.09 -6.90 -3.49
C ILE A 106 17.63 -7.38 -4.87
N GLY A 107 18.44 -7.08 -5.90
CA GLY A 107 18.28 -7.59 -7.26
C GLY A 107 19.42 -8.55 -7.61
N VAL A 108 19.10 -9.72 -8.23
CA VAL A 108 20.12 -10.65 -8.71
C VAL A 108 19.91 -10.98 -10.19
N HIS A 109 20.98 -10.85 -10.96
CA HIS A 109 21.00 -11.18 -12.38
C HIS A 109 22.23 -12.04 -12.74
N LEU A 110 22.05 -12.95 -13.69
CA LEU A 110 23.13 -13.70 -14.32
C LEU A 110 23.31 -13.19 -15.77
N GLY A 111 24.44 -12.55 -16.06
CA GLY A 111 24.69 -11.97 -17.38
C GLY A 111 26.14 -11.65 -17.63
N ASP A 112 26.42 -11.21 -18.85
CA ASP A 112 27.76 -10.78 -19.25
C ASP A 112 28.13 -9.44 -18.61
N VAL A 113 29.34 -9.37 -18.13
CA VAL A 113 29.95 -8.16 -17.58
C VAL A 113 31.28 -7.84 -18.24
N ILE A 114 31.61 -6.57 -18.28
CA ILE A 114 32.91 -6.05 -18.66
C ILE A 114 33.71 -5.81 -17.41
N VAL A 115 34.91 -6.34 -17.34
CA VAL A 115 35.84 -6.17 -16.22
C VAL A 115 36.85 -5.08 -16.54
N GLU A 116 36.95 -4.06 -15.70
CA GLU A 116 37.93 -3.01 -15.78
C GLU A 116 38.56 -2.78 -14.42
N GLY A 117 39.77 -3.35 -14.19
CA GLY A 117 40.38 -3.39 -12.90
C GLY A 117 39.55 -4.19 -11.88
N ASP A 118 39.17 -3.54 -10.78
CA ASP A 118 38.28 -4.12 -9.75
C ASP A 118 36.80 -3.82 -9.96
N ASP A 119 36.44 -3.03 -10.96
CA ASP A 119 35.05 -2.61 -11.25
C ASP A 119 34.38 -3.46 -12.33
N LEU A 120 33.03 -3.45 -12.38
CA LEU A 120 32.23 -4.18 -13.35
C LEU A 120 31.26 -3.22 -14.04
N TYR A 121 31.13 -3.40 -15.37
CA TYR A 121 30.27 -2.62 -16.23
C TYR A 121 29.45 -3.52 -17.15
N GLY A 122 28.45 -2.94 -17.82
CA GLY A 122 27.66 -3.59 -18.86
C GLY A 122 26.20 -3.82 -18.44
N ASP A 123 25.44 -4.40 -19.36
CA ASP A 123 23.99 -4.59 -19.21
C ASP A 123 23.64 -5.50 -18.03
N GLY A 124 24.48 -6.49 -17.71
CA GLY A 124 24.28 -7.36 -16.56
C GLY A 124 24.23 -6.59 -15.23
N VAL A 125 25.09 -5.59 -15.05
CA VAL A 125 25.10 -4.72 -13.87
C VAL A 125 23.85 -3.84 -13.85
N ASN A 126 23.47 -3.27 -14.98
CA ASN A 126 22.30 -2.42 -15.11
C ASN A 126 21.00 -3.20 -14.80
N ILE A 127 20.87 -4.42 -15.32
CA ILE A 127 19.70 -5.27 -15.06
C ILE A 127 19.61 -5.61 -13.56
N ALA A 128 20.70 -6.00 -12.90
CA ALA A 128 20.71 -6.28 -11.47
C ALA A 128 20.24 -5.06 -10.65
N ALA A 129 20.74 -3.86 -10.96
CA ALA A 129 20.31 -2.62 -10.30
C ALA A 129 18.83 -2.27 -10.56
N ARG A 130 18.30 -2.58 -11.76
CA ARG A 130 16.87 -2.36 -12.06
C ARG A 130 15.98 -3.40 -11.37
N LEU A 131 16.41 -4.65 -11.25
CA LEU A 131 15.71 -5.68 -10.47
C LEU A 131 15.68 -5.34 -8.98
N GLU A 132 16.77 -4.76 -8.44
CA GLU A 132 16.80 -4.19 -7.10
C GLU A 132 15.71 -3.13 -6.94
N GLY A 133 15.61 -2.19 -7.91
CA GLY A 133 14.62 -1.10 -7.87
C GLY A 133 13.16 -1.54 -7.87
N ILE A 134 12.83 -2.73 -8.40
CA ILE A 134 11.49 -3.32 -8.38
C ILE A 134 11.30 -4.33 -7.24
N ALA A 135 12.37 -4.69 -6.52
CA ALA A 135 12.26 -5.51 -5.32
C ALA A 135 11.62 -4.70 -4.18
N GLU A 136 10.86 -5.39 -3.35
CA GLU A 136 10.28 -4.80 -2.15
C GLU A 136 11.30 -4.62 -1.04
N GLY A 137 11.04 -3.72 -0.11
CA GLY A 137 11.87 -3.57 1.09
C GLY A 137 11.88 -4.87 1.90
N GLY A 138 13.06 -5.51 2.07
CA GLY A 138 13.21 -6.83 2.66
C GLY A 138 13.02 -7.97 1.66
N GLY A 139 12.78 -7.70 0.37
CA GLY A 139 12.59 -8.68 -0.68
C GLY A 139 13.82 -8.88 -1.58
N VAL A 140 13.75 -9.93 -2.41
CA VAL A 140 14.74 -10.26 -3.43
C VAL A 140 14.06 -10.48 -4.76
N CYS A 141 14.51 -9.79 -5.81
CA CYS A 141 14.04 -9.95 -7.18
C CYS A 141 15.15 -10.53 -8.05
N ILE A 142 14.84 -11.55 -8.85
CA ILE A 142 15.82 -12.20 -9.71
C ILE A 142 15.34 -12.23 -11.17
N SER A 143 16.27 -12.19 -12.12
CA SER A 143 15.96 -12.37 -13.54
C SER A 143 15.58 -13.81 -13.87
N ARG A 144 14.96 -14.02 -15.06
CA ARG A 144 14.70 -15.36 -15.62
C ARG A 144 15.97 -16.21 -15.71
N GLN A 145 17.08 -15.64 -16.17
CA GLN A 145 18.35 -16.34 -16.27
C GLN A 145 18.85 -16.85 -14.90
N ALA A 146 18.69 -16.05 -13.85
CA ALA A 146 18.99 -16.48 -12.49
C ALA A 146 18.01 -17.54 -11.99
N TYR A 147 16.71 -17.35 -12.22
CA TYR A 147 15.66 -18.28 -11.83
C TYR A 147 15.89 -19.69 -12.40
N ASP A 148 16.19 -19.80 -13.70
CA ASP A 148 16.40 -21.08 -14.38
C ASP A 148 17.55 -21.89 -13.75
N GLN A 149 18.52 -21.22 -13.13
CA GLN A 149 19.65 -21.86 -12.46
C GLN A 149 19.37 -22.28 -11.02
N VAL A 150 18.41 -21.65 -10.33
CA VAL A 150 18.21 -21.84 -8.87
C VAL A 150 16.94 -22.59 -8.50
N GLN A 151 15.92 -22.62 -9.36
CA GLN A 151 14.58 -23.14 -9.06
C GLN A 151 14.56 -24.59 -8.53
N ASN A 152 15.50 -25.40 -8.93
CA ASN A 152 15.62 -26.82 -8.51
C ASN A 152 16.82 -27.08 -7.57
N LYS A 153 17.52 -26.03 -7.12
CA LYS A 153 18.74 -26.15 -6.30
C LYS A 153 18.61 -25.53 -4.93
N LEU A 154 17.73 -24.56 -4.77
CA LEU A 154 17.45 -23.89 -3.50
C LEU A 154 16.02 -24.21 -3.07
N ALA A 155 15.85 -24.50 -1.79
CA ALA A 155 14.53 -24.72 -1.16
C ALA A 155 13.84 -23.37 -0.89
N LEU A 156 13.60 -22.58 -1.95
CA LEU A 156 12.96 -21.29 -1.93
C LEU A 156 11.71 -21.33 -2.82
N GLY A 157 10.67 -20.61 -2.45
CA GLY A 157 9.56 -20.33 -3.33
C GLY A 157 9.90 -19.22 -4.33
N TYR A 158 9.25 -19.23 -5.48
CA TYR A 158 9.46 -18.23 -6.52
C TYR A 158 8.12 -17.77 -7.09
N ARG A 159 7.91 -16.46 -7.12
CA ARG A 159 6.72 -15.85 -7.72
C ARG A 159 7.10 -15.11 -8.99
N SER A 160 6.51 -15.47 -10.12
CA SER A 160 6.70 -14.71 -11.36
C SER A 160 6.08 -13.32 -11.25
N LEU A 161 6.85 -12.31 -11.61
CA LEU A 161 6.41 -10.92 -11.76
C LEU A 161 6.04 -10.61 -13.23
N GLY A 162 6.22 -11.58 -14.13
CA GLY A 162 6.07 -11.39 -15.57
C GLY A 162 7.18 -10.54 -16.20
N PRO A 163 7.03 -10.16 -17.49
CA PRO A 163 7.95 -9.27 -18.18
C PRO A 163 7.93 -7.85 -17.59
N GLN A 164 9.08 -7.34 -17.20
CA GLN A 164 9.26 -6.00 -16.63
C GLN A 164 9.95 -5.07 -17.63
N ASN A 165 9.35 -3.93 -17.93
CA ASN A 165 9.96 -2.88 -18.72
C ASN A 165 10.92 -2.07 -17.85
N LEU A 166 12.21 -2.38 -17.93
CA LEU A 166 13.23 -1.74 -17.12
C LEU A 166 13.81 -0.52 -17.85
N LYS A 167 14.00 0.59 -17.12
CA LYS A 167 14.49 1.85 -17.70
C LYS A 167 15.86 1.64 -18.39
N ASN A 168 15.99 2.04 -19.65
CA ASN A 168 17.18 1.92 -20.51
C ASN A 168 17.59 0.47 -20.84
N ILE A 169 16.71 -0.51 -20.67
CA ILE A 169 16.90 -1.88 -21.16
C ILE A 169 15.90 -2.07 -22.31
N PRO A 170 16.38 -2.37 -23.55
CA PRO A 170 15.53 -2.39 -24.73
C PRO A 170 14.45 -3.47 -24.71
N GLU A 171 14.75 -4.64 -24.15
CA GLU A 171 13.83 -5.78 -24.09
C GLU A 171 13.28 -5.96 -22.68
N PRO A 172 11.99 -6.35 -22.53
CA PRO A 172 11.42 -6.66 -21.23
C PRO A 172 12.16 -7.83 -20.57
N VAL A 173 12.50 -7.69 -19.30
CA VAL A 173 13.16 -8.72 -18.51
C VAL A 173 12.12 -9.49 -17.69
N GLU A 174 12.01 -10.80 -17.91
CA GLU A 174 11.20 -11.63 -17.01
C GLU A 174 11.83 -11.66 -15.61
N ALA A 175 11.05 -11.33 -14.60
CA ALA A 175 11.48 -11.21 -13.23
C ALA A 175 10.71 -12.13 -12.28
N PHE A 176 11.35 -12.54 -11.19
CA PHE A 176 10.77 -13.39 -10.15
C PHE A 176 11.13 -12.84 -8.78
N ALA A 177 10.11 -12.73 -7.90
CA ALA A 177 10.33 -12.47 -6.48
C ALA A 177 10.59 -13.80 -5.76
N ILE A 178 11.59 -13.80 -4.86
CA ILE A 178 11.89 -14.97 -4.04
C ILE A 178 10.95 -15.01 -2.83
N GLN A 179 10.47 -16.21 -2.50
CA GLN A 179 9.58 -16.51 -1.40
C GLN A 179 10.27 -17.40 -0.36
N GLY A 180 10.10 -17.10 0.93
CA GLY A 180 10.67 -17.91 2.02
C GLY A 180 10.51 -17.23 3.39
N ASP A 181 10.71 -17.98 4.46
CA ASP A 181 10.63 -17.46 5.83
C ASP A 181 11.61 -16.30 6.04
N GLY A 182 11.11 -15.18 6.55
CA GLY A 182 11.89 -13.97 6.79
C GLY A 182 12.25 -13.15 5.54
N LEU A 183 11.75 -13.55 4.36
CA LEU A 183 11.78 -12.71 3.16
C LEU A 183 10.48 -11.91 3.08
N ALA A 184 10.56 -10.62 2.88
CA ALA A 184 9.36 -9.82 2.66
C ALA A 184 8.72 -10.27 1.35
N ILE A 185 7.63 -10.96 1.50
CA ILE A 185 6.69 -11.21 0.44
C ILE A 185 5.47 -10.40 0.83
N SER A 186 5.23 -9.33 0.16
CA SER A 186 3.85 -8.98 0.00
C SER A 186 3.29 -9.95 -1.04
N ASP A 187 2.37 -10.79 -0.64
CA ASP A 187 1.37 -11.31 -1.55
C ASP A 187 0.49 -10.11 -1.92
N GLU A 188 1.13 -9.13 -2.57
CA GLU A 188 0.53 -7.87 -2.98
C GLU A 188 -0.44 -8.06 -4.13
N ARG A 189 -0.91 -9.29 -4.35
CA ARG A 189 -1.99 -9.54 -5.28
C ARG A 189 -3.30 -9.40 -4.56
N GLN A 190 -4.20 -8.64 -5.16
CA GLN A 190 -5.60 -8.76 -4.82
C GLN A 190 -6.26 -9.78 -5.75
N GLU A 191 -7.15 -10.58 -5.19
CA GLU A 191 -8.04 -11.46 -5.94
C GLU A 191 -9.42 -10.82 -6.00
N ILE A 192 -9.85 -10.40 -7.18
CA ILE A 192 -11.16 -9.76 -7.38
C ILE A 192 -12.20 -10.82 -7.72
N ARG A 193 -13.32 -10.77 -7.03
CA ARG A 193 -14.50 -11.62 -7.23
C ARG A 193 -15.77 -10.78 -7.30
N TYR A 194 -16.86 -11.41 -7.65
CA TYR A 194 -18.18 -10.75 -7.74
C TYR A 194 -19.22 -11.51 -6.93
N CYS A 195 -20.13 -10.75 -6.31
CA CYS A 195 -21.32 -11.28 -5.65
C CYS A 195 -22.56 -10.49 -6.09
N ARG A 196 -23.74 -10.93 -5.67
CA ARG A 196 -25.00 -10.21 -5.87
C ARG A 196 -25.67 -9.94 -4.53
N THR A 197 -26.22 -8.76 -4.41
CA THR A 197 -27.09 -8.37 -3.31
C THR A 197 -28.48 -8.97 -3.47
N THR A 198 -29.29 -8.92 -2.43
CA THR A 198 -30.69 -9.42 -2.45
C THR A 198 -31.59 -8.66 -3.43
N ASP A 199 -31.27 -7.39 -3.70
CA ASP A 199 -31.93 -6.56 -4.70
C ASP A 199 -31.31 -6.66 -6.11
N GLY A 200 -30.38 -7.62 -6.31
CA GLY A 200 -29.84 -8.04 -7.60
C GLY A 200 -28.63 -7.24 -8.10
N VAL A 201 -28.14 -6.25 -7.36
CA VAL A 201 -26.96 -5.47 -7.72
C VAL A 201 -25.72 -6.34 -7.68
N ARG A 202 -24.89 -6.30 -8.73
CA ARG A 202 -23.60 -6.98 -8.77
C ARG A 202 -22.54 -6.09 -8.10
N LEU A 203 -21.86 -6.65 -7.10
CA LEU A 203 -20.77 -6.02 -6.39
C LEU A 203 -19.45 -6.72 -6.71
N ALA A 204 -18.40 -5.93 -6.95
CA ALA A 204 -17.03 -6.39 -6.99
C ALA A 204 -16.41 -6.33 -5.58
N TYR A 205 -15.74 -7.40 -5.17
CA TYR A 205 -14.99 -7.44 -3.91
C TYR A 205 -13.64 -8.11 -4.10
N ALA A 206 -12.68 -7.81 -3.25
CA ALA A 206 -11.32 -8.31 -3.37
C ALA A 206 -10.78 -8.82 -2.04
N PHE A 207 -9.94 -9.85 -2.15
CA PHE A 207 -9.08 -10.32 -1.06
C PHE A 207 -7.64 -9.88 -1.31
N SER A 208 -6.92 -9.56 -0.24
CA SER A 208 -5.46 -9.39 -0.27
C SER A 208 -4.87 -9.79 1.08
N GLY A 209 -3.62 -10.27 1.07
CA GLY A 209 -2.95 -10.76 2.27
C GLY A 209 -3.44 -12.13 2.76
N GLN A 210 -2.85 -12.56 3.87
CA GLN A 210 -3.12 -13.83 4.54
C GLN A 210 -3.40 -13.56 6.03
N GLY A 211 -4.00 -14.54 6.72
CA GLY A 211 -4.26 -14.43 8.17
C GLY A 211 -5.73 -14.24 8.52
N PRO A 212 -6.04 -13.71 9.72
CA PRO A 212 -7.42 -13.49 10.15
C PRO A 212 -8.12 -12.45 9.27
N PRO A 213 -9.46 -12.58 9.06
CA PRO A 213 -10.18 -11.65 8.21
C PRO A 213 -10.21 -10.24 8.82
N LEU A 214 -10.12 -9.22 7.97
CA LEU A 214 -10.42 -7.83 8.26
C LEU A 214 -11.28 -7.29 7.13
N VAL A 215 -12.49 -6.83 7.43
CA VAL A 215 -13.40 -6.28 6.43
C VAL A 215 -13.33 -4.76 6.46
N LYS A 216 -13.10 -4.14 5.31
CA LYS A 216 -13.17 -2.68 5.14
C LYS A 216 -14.42 -2.30 4.36
N THR A 217 -15.29 -1.49 4.96
CA THR A 217 -16.45 -0.94 4.25
C THR A 217 -16.01 0.04 3.16
N GLY A 218 -16.83 0.11 2.11
CA GLY A 218 -16.64 1.12 1.07
C GLY A 218 -16.68 2.54 1.63
N ASN A 219 -15.94 3.43 1.00
CA ASN A 219 -15.95 4.87 1.29
C ASN A 219 -16.12 5.67 -0.01
N TRP A 220 -16.03 7.00 0.07
CA TRP A 220 -16.14 7.86 -1.10
C TRP A 220 -15.18 7.43 -2.19
N LEU A 221 -15.75 7.04 -3.34
CA LEU A 221 -15.08 6.67 -4.58
C LEU A 221 -14.02 5.57 -4.41
N ASN A 222 -14.49 4.33 -4.25
CA ASN A 222 -13.65 3.15 -4.34
C ASN A 222 -13.58 2.62 -5.78
N HIS A 223 -12.40 2.14 -6.15
CA HIS A 223 -12.18 1.36 -7.35
C HIS A 223 -11.09 0.31 -7.06
N LEU A 224 -11.46 -0.95 -6.98
CA LEU A 224 -10.58 -2.02 -6.51
C LEU A 224 -9.25 -2.09 -7.26
N GLU A 225 -9.25 -2.01 -8.59
CA GLU A 225 -8.02 -2.05 -9.39
C GLU A 225 -7.24 -0.74 -9.28
N TYR A 226 -7.92 0.40 -9.46
CA TYR A 226 -7.26 1.69 -9.47
C TYR A 226 -6.62 2.04 -8.12
N ASP A 227 -7.35 1.81 -7.03
CA ASP A 227 -6.86 2.06 -5.66
C ASP A 227 -5.64 1.19 -5.32
N TRP A 228 -5.59 -0.03 -5.88
CA TRP A 228 -4.50 -0.98 -5.66
C TRP A 228 -3.16 -0.53 -6.28
N GLU A 229 -3.22 0.25 -7.35
CA GLU A 229 -2.04 0.81 -8.03
C GLU A 229 -1.77 2.26 -7.66
N SER A 230 -2.69 2.89 -6.93
CA SER A 230 -2.66 4.31 -6.63
C SER A 230 -1.56 4.68 -5.63
N PRO A 231 -0.79 5.77 -5.84
CA PRO A 231 0.16 6.30 -4.88
C PRO A 231 -0.50 6.86 -3.61
N ILE A 232 -1.84 6.87 -3.57
CA ILE A 232 -2.64 7.35 -2.43
C ILE A 232 -3.04 6.20 -1.52
N TRP A 233 -3.48 5.05 -2.09
CA TRP A 233 -4.12 3.98 -1.33
C TRP A 233 -3.31 2.70 -1.23
N ARG A 234 -2.38 2.42 -2.18
CA ARG A 234 -1.62 1.17 -2.22
C ARG A 234 -0.98 0.85 -0.87
N HIS A 235 -0.23 1.78 -0.29
CA HIS A 235 0.47 1.59 0.99
C HIS A 235 -0.50 1.24 2.13
N PHE A 236 -1.70 1.81 2.11
CA PHE A 236 -2.73 1.58 3.12
C PHE A 236 -3.27 0.15 3.06
N PHE A 237 -3.62 -0.33 1.87
CA PHE A 237 -4.14 -1.70 1.71
C PHE A 237 -3.05 -2.75 1.90
N VAL A 238 -1.86 -2.53 1.38
CA VAL A 238 -0.69 -3.39 1.62
C VAL A 238 -0.38 -3.47 3.12
N GLY A 239 -0.39 -2.34 3.82
CA GLY A 239 -0.17 -2.29 5.27
C GLY A 239 -1.18 -3.13 6.06
N LEU A 240 -2.47 -3.04 5.73
CA LEU A 240 -3.52 -3.87 6.35
C LEU A 240 -3.40 -5.35 5.96
N SER A 241 -2.93 -5.65 4.76
CA SER A 241 -2.81 -7.03 4.24
C SER A 241 -1.62 -7.79 4.80
N ARG A 242 -0.66 -7.13 5.49
CA ARG A 242 0.51 -7.80 6.09
C ARG A 242 0.15 -8.77 7.20
N GLU A 243 -0.84 -8.42 8.00
CA GLU A 243 -1.23 -9.21 9.18
C GLU A 243 -2.64 -9.81 9.04
N HIS A 244 -3.38 -9.43 7.97
CA HIS A 244 -4.77 -9.80 7.79
C HIS A 244 -5.07 -10.24 6.37
N ARG A 245 -6.04 -11.13 6.21
CA ARG A 245 -6.77 -11.31 4.97
C ARG A 245 -7.76 -10.16 4.83
N LEU A 246 -7.33 -9.07 4.18
CA LEU A 246 -8.16 -7.90 3.96
C LEU A 246 -9.24 -8.18 2.91
N ILE A 247 -10.49 -7.87 3.25
CA ILE A 247 -11.66 -7.95 2.37
C ILE A 247 -12.16 -6.52 2.16
N ARG A 248 -12.18 -6.08 0.91
CA ARG A 248 -12.70 -4.77 0.52
C ARG A 248 -13.56 -4.89 -0.73
N TYR A 249 -14.41 -3.92 -0.99
CA TYR A 249 -15.33 -3.96 -2.11
C TYR A 249 -15.59 -2.57 -2.67
N ASP A 250 -16.04 -2.51 -3.91
CA ASP A 250 -16.59 -1.31 -4.51
C ASP A 250 -18.09 -1.25 -4.17
N PRO A 251 -18.57 -0.22 -3.48
CA PRO A 251 -20.00 -0.05 -3.23
C PRO A 251 -20.79 0.06 -4.54
N ARG A 252 -22.07 -0.25 -4.48
CA ARG A 252 -23.00 0.01 -5.59
C ARG A 252 -22.85 1.44 -6.11
N GLY A 253 -22.88 1.61 -7.41
CA GLY A 253 -22.71 2.91 -8.07
C GLY A 253 -21.26 3.32 -8.28
N THR A 254 -20.26 2.50 -7.93
CA THR A 254 -18.84 2.88 -8.03
C THR A 254 -17.96 1.73 -8.52
N GLY A 255 -16.78 2.07 -9.05
CA GLY A 255 -15.70 1.14 -9.38
C GLY A 255 -16.09 0.04 -10.34
N LEU A 256 -15.81 -1.20 -9.98
CA LEU A 256 -16.14 -2.40 -10.77
C LEU A 256 -17.53 -2.98 -10.47
N SER A 257 -18.26 -2.38 -9.52
CA SER A 257 -19.66 -2.74 -9.21
C SER A 257 -20.61 -2.10 -10.22
N ASP A 258 -21.88 -2.54 -10.22
CA ASP A 258 -22.89 -1.95 -11.10
C ASP A 258 -23.10 -0.45 -10.79
N TRP A 259 -23.02 0.38 -11.84
CA TRP A 259 -23.17 1.85 -11.72
C TRP A 259 -24.63 2.31 -11.83
N ASP A 260 -25.40 1.65 -12.71
CA ASP A 260 -26.84 1.95 -12.87
C ASP A 260 -27.65 1.18 -11.83
N VAL A 261 -27.84 1.83 -10.69
CA VAL A 261 -28.55 1.27 -9.53
C VAL A 261 -29.69 2.19 -9.09
N ALA A 262 -30.81 1.60 -8.76
CA ALA A 262 -32.00 2.34 -8.36
C ALA A 262 -31.82 3.04 -7.00
N ASP A 263 -31.26 2.32 -6.03
CA ASP A 263 -31.09 2.78 -4.65
C ASP A 263 -29.62 2.99 -4.27
N ILE A 264 -29.32 4.22 -3.84
CA ILE A 264 -28.08 4.60 -3.16
C ILE A 264 -28.47 5.20 -1.82
N SER A 265 -28.58 4.37 -0.79
CA SER A 265 -28.96 4.74 0.57
C SER A 265 -28.03 4.10 1.60
N LEU A 266 -28.11 4.55 2.86
CA LEU A 266 -27.39 3.91 3.96
C LEU A 266 -27.78 2.43 4.11
N ASP A 267 -29.08 2.13 3.99
CA ASP A 267 -29.58 0.76 4.11
C ASP A 267 -29.09 -0.13 2.97
N ALA A 268 -29.06 0.39 1.75
CA ALA A 268 -28.49 -0.31 0.61
C ALA A 268 -27.00 -0.61 0.80
N TRP A 269 -26.21 0.35 1.31
CA TRP A 269 -24.79 0.12 1.61
C TRP A 269 -24.56 -0.88 2.75
N VAL A 270 -25.43 -0.93 3.76
CA VAL A 270 -25.39 -1.97 4.81
C VAL A 270 -25.68 -3.36 4.22
N ASN A 271 -26.63 -3.46 3.29
CA ASN A 271 -26.91 -4.70 2.55
C ASN A 271 -25.73 -5.11 1.64
N ASP A 272 -24.99 -4.15 1.07
CA ASP A 272 -23.78 -4.43 0.31
C ASP A 272 -22.72 -5.10 1.20
N VAL A 273 -22.52 -4.61 2.43
CA VAL A 273 -21.60 -5.27 3.40
C VAL A 273 -22.05 -6.70 3.66
N ALA A 274 -23.34 -6.93 3.93
CA ALA A 274 -23.88 -8.26 4.19
C ALA A 274 -23.61 -9.22 3.02
N ALA A 275 -23.93 -8.79 1.79
CA ALA A 275 -23.70 -9.61 0.59
C ALA A 275 -22.22 -9.97 0.38
N VAL A 276 -21.31 -9.02 0.63
CA VAL A 276 -19.87 -9.24 0.48
C VAL A 276 -19.32 -10.22 1.53
N VAL A 277 -19.67 -10.04 2.81
CA VAL A 277 -19.15 -10.93 3.87
C VAL A 277 -19.73 -12.33 3.80
N ASP A 278 -20.96 -12.49 3.30
CA ASP A 278 -21.57 -13.80 3.02
C ASP A 278 -20.85 -14.49 1.85
N ALA A 279 -20.61 -13.78 0.76
CA ALA A 279 -19.86 -14.29 -0.40
C ALA A 279 -18.39 -14.62 -0.06
N ALA A 280 -17.80 -13.87 0.87
CA ALA A 280 -16.45 -14.10 1.38
C ALA A 280 -16.37 -15.24 2.38
N ALA A 281 -17.51 -15.81 2.81
CA ALA A 281 -17.64 -16.87 3.82
C ALA A 281 -16.93 -16.53 5.14
N VAL A 282 -17.15 -15.30 5.65
CA VAL A 282 -16.62 -14.85 6.95
C VAL A 282 -17.77 -14.66 7.93
N GLU A 283 -17.73 -15.36 9.07
CA GLU A 283 -18.79 -15.35 10.07
C GLU A 283 -18.63 -14.21 11.07
N ARG A 284 -17.42 -14.04 11.60
CA ARG A 284 -17.12 -12.99 12.58
C ARG A 284 -15.79 -12.34 12.27
N PHE A 285 -15.77 -11.01 12.25
CA PHE A 285 -14.62 -10.24 11.75
C PHE A 285 -14.51 -8.85 12.40
N PRO A 286 -13.30 -8.27 12.48
CA PRO A 286 -13.12 -6.84 12.66
C PRO A 286 -13.63 -6.07 11.45
N LEU A 287 -14.34 -4.97 11.70
CA LEU A 287 -14.92 -4.11 10.66
C LEU A 287 -14.27 -2.73 10.71
N LEU A 288 -13.64 -2.34 9.60
CA LEU A 288 -12.99 -1.04 9.42
C LEU A 288 -13.87 -0.12 8.57
N GLY A 289 -14.36 0.95 9.16
CA GLY A 289 -14.99 2.08 8.47
C GLY A 289 -14.00 3.22 8.27
N TYR A 290 -14.02 3.80 7.07
CA TYR A 290 -13.23 4.98 6.73
C TYR A 290 -14.17 6.06 6.18
N SER A 291 -14.06 7.33 6.67
CA SER A 291 -14.92 8.43 6.23
C SER A 291 -16.42 8.08 6.40
N GLN A 292 -17.26 8.23 5.36
CA GLN A 292 -18.68 7.84 5.44
C GLN A 292 -18.87 6.32 5.64
N GLY A 293 -17.88 5.50 5.31
CA GLY A 293 -17.89 4.07 5.63
C GLY A 293 -17.98 3.80 7.15
N CYS A 294 -17.63 4.75 8.00
CA CYS A 294 -17.85 4.67 9.45
C CYS A 294 -19.34 4.55 9.79
N ALA A 295 -20.19 5.36 9.15
CA ALA A 295 -21.62 5.30 9.37
C ALA A 295 -22.24 3.98 8.89
N VAL A 296 -21.78 3.46 7.75
CA VAL A 296 -22.17 2.13 7.25
C VAL A 296 -21.74 1.04 8.23
N SER A 297 -20.50 1.12 8.74
CA SER A 297 -19.96 0.16 9.72
C SER A 297 -20.72 0.19 11.05
N ILE A 298 -21.08 1.37 11.54
CA ILE A 298 -21.91 1.53 12.75
C ILE A 298 -23.27 0.88 12.55
N ALA A 299 -23.95 1.22 11.45
CA ALA A 299 -25.29 0.67 11.16
C ALA A 299 -25.24 -0.86 10.98
N TYR A 300 -24.19 -1.39 10.33
CA TYR A 300 -23.98 -2.82 10.20
C TYR A 300 -23.73 -3.48 11.57
N ALA A 301 -22.85 -2.92 12.40
CA ALA A 301 -22.49 -3.48 13.71
C ALA A 301 -23.68 -3.52 14.68
N VAL A 302 -24.59 -2.54 14.59
CA VAL A 302 -25.83 -2.53 15.40
C VAL A 302 -26.84 -3.56 14.91
N ARG A 303 -26.93 -3.80 13.61
CA ARG A 303 -27.85 -4.78 13.01
C ARG A 303 -27.36 -6.23 13.12
N HIS A 304 -26.04 -6.41 13.14
CA HIS A 304 -25.37 -7.71 13.16
C HIS A 304 -24.29 -7.78 14.25
N PRO A 305 -24.65 -7.59 15.53
CA PRO A 305 -23.67 -7.52 16.62
C PRO A 305 -22.88 -8.83 16.80
N GLU A 306 -23.45 -9.96 16.42
CA GLU A 306 -22.80 -11.28 16.46
C GLU A 306 -21.66 -11.43 15.45
N ARG A 307 -21.69 -10.65 14.35
CA ARG A 307 -20.71 -10.74 13.26
C ARG A 307 -19.51 -9.82 13.45
N VAL A 308 -19.65 -8.72 14.18
CA VAL A 308 -18.59 -7.73 14.37
C VAL A 308 -17.82 -7.99 15.65
N SER A 309 -16.56 -8.43 15.54
CA SER A 309 -15.71 -8.67 16.70
C SER A 309 -15.11 -7.40 17.28
N HIS A 310 -14.69 -6.47 16.41
CA HIS A 310 -14.12 -5.17 16.73
C HIS A 310 -14.58 -4.15 15.68
N LEU A 311 -14.79 -2.92 16.10
CA LEU A 311 -15.16 -1.82 15.21
C LEU A 311 -14.06 -0.77 15.19
N ILE A 312 -13.54 -0.45 14.00
CA ILE A 312 -12.50 0.55 13.78
C ILE A 312 -13.08 1.65 12.90
N LEU A 313 -13.07 2.89 13.39
CA LEU A 313 -13.65 4.05 12.71
C LEU A 313 -12.59 5.13 12.50
N CYS A 314 -12.25 5.43 11.26
CA CYS A 314 -11.23 6.42 10.91
C CYS A 314 -11.83 7.57 10.10
N GLY A 315 -11.64 8.82 10.55
CA GLY A 315 -12.09 10.03 9.85
C GLY A 315 -13.59 10.11 9.64
N GLY A 316 -14.39 9.47 10.52
CA GLY A 316 -15.83 9.32 10.37
C GLY A 316 -16.67 10.40 11.05
N PHE A 317 -17.97 10.29 10.87
CA PHE A 317 -18.99 11.17 11.45
C PHE A 317 -20.29 10.39 11.73
N ALA A 318 -21.06 10.87 12.72
CA ALA A 318 -22.39 10.32 13.02
C ALA A 318 -23.45 10.92 12.08
N HIS A 319 -23.32 12.22 11.74
CA HIS A 319 -24.25 12.92 10.87
C HIS A 319 -23.55 13.68 9.76
N GLY A 320 -24.07 13.56 8.53
CA GLY A 320 -23.55 14.18 7.34
C GLY A 320 -23.79 15.71 7.27
N ALA A 321 -23.17 16.38 6.30
CA ALA A 321 -23.15 17.82 6.20
C ALA A 321 -24.57 18.45 6.05
N LEU A 322 -25.52 17.76 5.41
CA LEU A 322 -26.91 18.25 5.29
C LEU A 322 -27.67 18.28 6.63
N LYS A 323 -27.14 17.62 7.66
CA LYS A 323 -27.72 17.54 9.01
C LYS A 323 -27.02 18.43 10.03
N ARG A 324 -25.94 19.13 9.65
CA ARG A 324 -25.13 19.98 10.55
C ARG A 324 -25.71 21.40 10.62
N SER A 325 -25.09 22.35 9.92
CA SER A 325 -25.47 23.76 9.90
C SER A 325 -26.21 24.12 8.59
N VAL A 326 -26.86 25.31 8.57
CA VAL A 326 -27.45 25.86 7.34
C VAL A 326 -26.35 26.06 6.29
N GLU A 327 -25.21 26.62 6.73
CA GLU A 327 -24.06 26.92 5.86
C GLU A 327 -23.46 25.64 5.24
N ASP A 328 -23.31 24.56 6.02
CA ASP A 328 -22.85 23.27 5.51
C ASP A 328 -23.81 22.66 4.51
N ARG A 329 -25.13 22.84 4.73
CA ARG A 329 -26.16 22.39 3.81
C ARG A 329 -26.08 23.14 2.48
N GLU A 330 -25.97 24.46 2.51
CA GLU A 330 -25.86 25.28 1.31
C GLU A 330 -24.60 24.93 0.50
N ARG A 331 -23.45 24.84 1.17
CA ARG A 331 -22.19 24.39 0.54
C ARG A 331 -22.34 22.99 -0.10
N ARG A 332 -22.98 22.07 0.60
CA ARG A 332 -23.21 20.71 0.11
C ARG A 332 -24.09 20.70 -1.13
N GLN A 333 -25.18 21.48 -1.11
CA GLN A 333 -26.10 21.59 -2.24
C GLN A 333 -25.45 22.22 -3.47
N ALA A 334 -24.66 23.28 -3.29
CA ALA A 334 -23.90 23.89 -4.37
C ALA A 334 -22.92 22.89 -5.00
N MET A 335 -22.24 22.09 -4.18
CA MET A 335 -21.31 21.07 -4.65
C MET A 335 -22.01 19.96 -5.45
N ILE A 336 -23.19 19.49 -5.02
CA ILE A 336 -23.98 18.50 -5.76
C ILE A 336 -24.34 19.03 -7.16
N THR A 337 -24.69 20.30 -7.28
CA THR A 337 -24.97 20.94 -8.57
C THR A 337 -23.72 20.97 -9.45
N LEU A 338 -22.58 21.39 -8.89
CA LEU A 338 -21.30 21.42 -9.62
C LEU A 338 -20.87 20.02 -10.08
N MET A 339 -21.08 18.98 -9.28
CA MET A 339 -20.76 17.60 -9.66
C MET A 339 -21.53 17.18 -10.91
N ARG A 340 -22.82 17.47 -11.01
CA ARG A 340 -23.62 17.15 -12.19
C ARG A 340 -23.11 17.81 -13.46
N LEU A 341 -22.55 19.01 -13.35
CA LEU A 341 -22.11 19.83 -14.49
C LEU A 341 -20.65 19.56 -14.86
N GLU A 342 -19.77 19.38 -13.87
CA GLU A 342 -18.32 19.48 -14.05
C GLU A 342 -17.55 18.20 -13.76
N TRP A 343 -18.19 17.13 -13.23
CA TRP A 343 -17.49 15.92 -12.79
C TRP A 343 -16.65 15.24 -13.87
N GLY A 344 -17.24 15.10 -15.07
CA GLY A 344 -16.60 14.51 -16.23
C GLY A 344 -15.89 15.51 -17.16
N ALA A 345 -15.90 16.81 -16.82
CA ALA A 345 -15.29 17.83 -17.66
C ALA A 345 -13.77 17.68 -17.74
N ASP A 346 -13.19 18.12 -18.86
CA ASP A 346 -11.74 18.15 -19.06
C ASP A 346 -11.04 19.06 -18.03
N ASN A 347 -11.69 20.17 -17.66
CA ASN A 347 -11.19 21.07 -16.63
C ASN A 347 -11.17 20.39 -15.25
N PRO A 348 -9.99 20.21 -14.61
CA PRO A 348 -9.88 19.52 -13.33
C PRO A 348 -10.26 20.36 -12.11
N ALA A 349 -10.69 21.60 -12.24
CA ALA A 349 -10.84 22.54 -11.12
C ALA A 349 -11.73 22.00 -9.98
N LEU A 350 -12.89 21.38 -10.32
CA LEU A 350 -13.76 20.76 -9.32
C LEU A 350 -13.05 19.63 -8.56
N ARG A 351 -12.37 18.75 -9.30
CA ARG A 351 -11.66 17.59 -8.72
C ARG A 351 -10.47 18.02 -7.87
N GLN A 352 -9.76 19.08 -8.29
CA GLN A 352 -8.66 19.67 -7.51
C GLN A 352 -9.16 20.26 -6.18
N MET A 353 -10.34 20.87 -6.17
CA MET A 353 -10.94 21.37 -4.94
C MET A 353 -11.25 20.23 -3.95
N PHE A 354 -11.68 19.05 -4.44
CA PHE A 354 -11.81 17.86 -3.61
C PHE A 354 -10.47 17.37 -3.09
N ALA A 355 -9.47 17.26 -3.96
CA ALA A 355 -8.14 16.84 -3.58
C ALA A 355 -7.55 17.74 -2.48
N ALA A 356 -7.70 19.06 -2.60
CA ALA A 356 -7.22 20.03 -1.61
C ALA A 356 -7.88 19.90 -0.22
N LYS A 357 -9.14 19.40 -0.16
CA LYS A 357 -9.81 19.12 1.12
C LYS A 357 -9.46 17.75 1.69
N MET A 358 -9.33 16.76 0.80
CA MET A 358 -9.03 15.39 1.22
C MET A 358 -7.56 15.22 1.64
N MET A 359 -6.65 15.93 0.96
CA MET A 359 -5.22 15.72 1.06
C MET A 359 -4.45 17.04 0.86
N PRO A 360 -4.54 18.00 1.79
CA PRO A 360 -3.86 19.29 1.64
C PRO A 360 -2.32 19.17 1.53
N ASP A 361 -1.74 18.12 2.10
CA ASP A 361 -0.29 17.88 2.11
C ASP A 361 0.16 16.88 1.02
N ALA A 362 -0.70 16.57 0.02
CA ALA A 362 -0.41 15.63 -1.04
C ALA A 362 0.64 16.16 -2.04
N THR A 363 1.43 15.24 -2.59
CA THR A 363 2.30 15.54 -3.73
C THR A 363 1.49 15.81 -5.00
N LYS A 364 2.11 16.42 -6.00
CA LYS A 364 1.48 16.67 -7.30
C LYS A 364 1.00 15.37 -7.95
N GLU A 365 1.81 14.32 -7.90
CA GLU A 365 1.48 12.99 -8.42
C GLU A 365 0.25 12.39 -7.73
N GLN A 366 0.17 12.51 -6.39
CA GLN A 366 -0.99 12.06 -5.62
C GLN A 366 -2.26 12.83 -5.99
N VAL A 367 -2.18 14.15 -6.17
CA VAL A 367 -3.31 14.97 -6.62
C VAL A 367 -3.77 14.59 -8.03
N GLU A 368 -2.84 14.36 -8.96
CA GLU A 368 -3.15 13.94 -10.33
C GLU A 368 -3.83 12.55 -10.34
N SER A 369 -3.29 11.58 -9.59
CA SER A 369 -3.88 10.26 -9.43
C SER A 369 -5.29 10.33 -8.81
N PHE A 370 -5.51 11.17 -7.81
CA PHE A 370 -6.84 11.35 -7.22
C PHE A 370 -7.85 11.96 -8.19
N ASN A 371 -7.42 12.94 -9.00
CA ASN A 371 -8.26 13.55 -10.02
C ASN A 371 -8.68 12.54 -11.10
N GLU A 372 -7.75 11.68 -11.52
CA GLU A 372 -8.02 10.61 -12.50
C GLU A 372 -8.97 9.55 -11.93
N MET A 373 -8.73 9.11 -10.70
CA MET A 373 -9.57 8.14 -10.00
C MET A 373 -11.02 8.60 -9.92
N GLN A 374 -11.27 9.87 -9.61
CA GLN A 374 -12.62 10.42 -9.54
C GLN A 374 -13.40 10.24 -10.86
N GLN A 375 -12.75 10.42 -12.02
CA GLN A 375 -13.40 10.24 -13.33
C GLN A 375 -13.69 8.78 -13.66
N LYS A 376 -12.80 7.86 -13.22
CA LYS A 376 -12.91 6.43 -13.56
C LYS A 376 -13.86 5.67 -12.65
N THR A 377 -14.20 6.23 -11.49
CA THR A 377 -14.91 5.49 -10.44
C THR A 377 -16.43 5.54 -10.60
N THR A 378 -17.00 6.63 -11.11
CA THR A 378 -18.45 6.77 -11.28
C THR A 378 -18.82 7.90 -12.25
N SER A 379 -20.06 7.90 -12.74
CA SER A 379 -20.60 8.97 -13.56
C SER A 379 -20.86 10.26 -12.78
N ALA A 380 -21.08 11.39 -13.46
CA ALA A 380 -21.44 12.66 -12.86
C ALA A 380 -22.71 12.57 -11.99
N GLU A 381 -23.77 11.91 -12.48
CA GLU A 381 -24.99 11.70 -11.71
C GLU A 381 -24.75 10.72 -10.55
N GLY A 382 -23.96 9.65 -10.77
CA GLY A 382 -23.54 8.73 -9.71
C GLY A 382 -22.81 9.45 -8.57
N ALA A 383 -21.83 10.29 -8.89
CA ALA A 383 -21.11 11.11 -7.92
C ALA A 383 -22.04 12.05 -7.15
N ALA A 384 -22.93 12.74 -7.85
CA ALA A 384 -23.90 13.66 -7.24
C ALA A 384 -24.87 12.95 -6.28
N ARG A 385 -25.44 11.80 -6.70
CA ARG A 385 -26.31 10.96 -5.86
C ARG A 385 -25.58 10.44 -4.63
N TYR A 386 -24.38 9.88 -4.83
CA TYR A 386 -23.56 9.36 -3.74
C TYR A 386 -23.20 10.47 -2.73
N TYR A 387 -22.80 11.64 -3.23
CA TYR A 387 -22.48 12.79 -2.39
C TYR A 387 -23.72 13.33 -1.64
N ALA A 388 -24.89 13.39 -2.27
CA ALA A 388 -26.15 13.77 -1.63
C ALA A 388 -26.50 12.81 -0.48
N THR A 389 -26.49 11.49 -0.75
CA THR A 389 -26.77 10.46 0.25
C THR A 389 -25.80 10.53 1.44
N THR A 390 -24.50 10.65 1.18
CA THR A 390 -23.49 10.82 2.24
C THR A 390 -23.78 12.05 3.11
N GLY A 391 -24.24 13.15 2.51
CA GLY A 391 -24.63 14.36 3.24
C GLY A 391 -25.86 14.19 4.12
N ALA A 392 -26.77 13.28 3.76
CA ALA A 392 -28.02 13.03 4.47
C ALA A 392 -27.92 11.96 5.59
N ILE A 393 -26.81 11.24 5.68
CA ILE A 393 -26.58 10.22 6.72
C ILE A 393 -26.83 10.80 8.11
N ASP A 394 -27.49 10.00 8.96
CA ASP A 394 -27.60 10.22 10.39
C ASP A 394 -27.67 8.86 11.09
N VAL A 395 -26.65 8.55 11.87
CA VAL A 395 -26.53 7.33 12.69
C VAL A 395 -26.37 7.66 14.17
N SER A 396 -26.70 8.89 14.56
CA SER A 396 -26.51 9.37 15.94
C SER A 396 -27.25 8.50 16.95
N ASP A 397 -28.48 8.09 16.63
CA ASP A 397 -29.31 7.25 17.48
C ASP A 397 -28.80 5.79 17.58
N LEU A 398 -27.93 5.37 16.67
CA LEU A 398 -27.36 4.02 16.66
C LEU A 398 -26.11 3.88 17.54
N LEU A 399 -25.45 4.98 17.89
CA LEU A 399 -24.15 4.95 18.58
C LEU A 399 -24.19 4.17 19.90
N ALA A 400 -25.24 4.42 20.70
CA ALA A 400 -25.42 3.74 22.01
C ALA A 400 -25.69 2.23 21.87
N GLY A 401 -26.12 1.78 20.69
CA GLY A 401 -26.40 0.36 20.39
C GLY A 401 -25.18 -0.43 19.90
N VAL A 402 -24.02 0.17 19.72
CA VAL A 402 -22.81 -0.52 19.31
C VAL A 402 -22.28 -1.37 20.47
N MET A 403 -22.23 -2.69 20.28
CA MET A 403 -21.78 -3.66 21.28
C MET A 403 -20.30 -4.06 21.13
N ALA A 404 -19.76 -3.95 19.91
CA ALA A 404 -18.38 -4.33 19.64
C ALA A 404 -17.38 -3.36 20.28
N PRO A 405 -16.25 -3.85 20.86
CA PRO A 405 -15.13 -2.99 21.20
C PRO A 405 -14.80 -2.05 20.06
N THR A 406 -14.70 -0.74 20.35
CA THR A 406 -14.58 0.28 19.30
C THR A 406 -13.33 1.14 19.47
N LEU A 407 -12.59 1.33 18.35
CA LEU A 407 -11.47 2.26 18.22
C LEU A 407 -11.86 3.36 17.23
N VAL A 408 -11.81 4.60 17.67
CA VAL A 408 -12.03 5.79 16.81
C VAL A 408 -10.73 6.54 16.61
N LEU A 409 -10.32 6.74 15.36
CA LEU A 409 -9.13 7.49 14.97
C LEU A 409 -9.54 8.69 14.11
N HIS A 410 -8.94 9.86 14.37
CA HIS A 410 -9.26 11.05 13.59
C HIS A 410 -8.05 12.01 13.51
N ALA A 411 -7.76 12.55 12.33
CA ALA A 411 -6.70 13.52 12.13
C ALA A 411 -7.11 14.90 12.68
N ARG A 412 -6.21 15.56 13.41
CA ARG A 412 -6.53 16.83 14.08
C ARG A 412 -6.87 17.96 13.13
N GLY A 413 -6.18 18.02 12.00
CA GLY A 413 -6.36 19.05 10.97
C GLY A 413 -7.20 18.61 9.78
N ASP A 414 -7.99 17.53 9.91
CA ASP A 414 -8.87 17.03 8.84
C ASP A 414 -9.80 18.13 8.33
N ALA A 415 -9.56 18.58 7.09
CA ALA A 415 -10.32 19.65 6.45
C ALA A 415 -11.62 19.17 5.78
N GLN A 416 -11.80 17.85 5.64
CA GLN A 416 -12.99 17.25 5.03
C GLN A 416 -14.06 16.90 6.06
N VAL A 417 -13.66 16.27 7.18
CA VAL A 417 -14.53 15.91 8.29
C VAL A 417 -13.96 16.56 9.56
N PRO A 418 -14.71 17.46 10.22
CA PRO A 418 -14.22 18.15 11.40
C PRO A 418 -13.78 17.19 12.51
N PHE A 419 -12.67 17.49 13.18
CA PHE A 419 -12.10 16.65 14.25
C PHE A 419 -13.10 16.34 15.36
N ASP A 420 -14.01 17.26 15.68
CA ASP A 420 -15.06 17.04 16.69
C ASP A 420 -16.08 15.98 16.27
N ALA A 421 -16.23 15.67 15.00
CA ALA A 421 -17.07 14.55 14.56
C ALA A 421 -16.55 13.20 15.07
N GLY A 422 -15.22 12.99 15.06
CA GLY A 422 -14.59 11.81 15.64
C GLY A 422 -14.77 11.74 17.17
N ARG A 423 -14.70 12.89 17.85
CA ARG A 423 -14.97 12.97 19.30
C ARG A 423 -16.43 12.62 19.64
N GLN A 424 -17.37 13.08 18.82
CA GLN A 424 -18.79 12.76 18.96
C GLN A 424 -19.05 11.27 18.80
N LEU A 425 -18.43 10.61 17.81
CA LEU A 425 -18.49 9.14 17.65
C LEU A 425 -18.00 8.43 18.91
N ALA A 426 -16.82 8.81 19.40
CA ALA A 426 -16.23 8.17 20.59
C ALA A 426 -17.05 8.41 21.86
N ALA A 427 -17.66 9.59 22.01
CA ALA A 427 -18.50 9.91 23.16
C ALA A 427 -19.86 9.20 23.12
N GLY A 428 -20.39 8.95 21.91
CA GLY A 428 -21.69 8.29 21.73
C GLY A 428 -21.64 6.77 21.79
N ILE A 429 -20.48 6.14 21.52
CA ILE A 429 -20.31 4.69 21.51
C ILE A 429 -19.78 4.22 22.88
N PRO A 430 -20.49 3.31 23.59
CA PRO A 430 -20.07 2.83 24.89
C PRO A 430 -18.67 2.19 24.87
N GLY A 431 -17.78 2.64 25.75
CA GLY A 431 -16.43 2.08 25.88
C GLY A 431 -15.48 2.34 24.70
N ALA A 432 -15.85 3.18 23.76
CA ALA A 432 -14.99 3.50 22.63
C ALA A 432 -13.69 4.20 23.06
N ARG A 433 -12.58 3.77 22.49
CA ARG A 433 -11.27 4.41 22.65
C ARG A 433 -11.06 5.43 21.52
N PHE A 434 -10.69 6.66 21.86
CA PHE A 434 -10.39 7.72 20.90
C PHE A 434 -8.89 7.96 20.78
N VAL A 435 -8.40 8.02 19.54
CA VAL A 435 -7.01 8.35 19.22
C VAL A 435 -6.96 9.52 18.24
N ALA A 436 -6.34 10.61 18.67
CA ALA A 436 -6.09 11.76 17.81
C ALA A 436 -4.80 11.52 17.00
N LEU A 437 -4.92 11.49 15.69
CA LEU A 437 -3.80 11.41 14.76
C LEU A 437 -3.25 12.82 14.48
N GLN A 438 -1.91 12.94 14.35
CA GLN A 438 -1.28 14.20 13.99
C GLN A 438 -1.21 14.30 12.46
N GLY A 439 -1.80 15.33 11.87
CA GLY A 439 -1.84 15.56 10.43
C GLY A 439 -3.05 16.35 10.00
N ASN A 440 -3.04 16.80 8.75
CA ASN A 440 -4.10 17.61 8.14
C ASN A 440 -4.91 16.83 7.10
N ASN A 441 -4.39 15.70 6.64
CA ASN A 441 -5.01 14.93 5.58
C ASN A 441 -6.17 14.09 6.11
N HIS A 442 -7.29 14.13 5.39
CA HIS A 442 -8.41 13.21 5.60
C HIS A 442 -8.02 11.80 5.14
N VAL A 443 -7.34 11.70 4.00
CA VAL A 443 -6.75 10.46 3.48
C VAL A 443 -5.34 10.32 4.04
N LEU A 444 -5.07 9.22 4.76
CA LEU A 444 -3.77 8.93 5.35
C LEU A 444 -2.75 8.60 4.24
N LEU A 445 -1.86 9.54 3.95
CA LEU A 445 -0.83 9.37 2.93
C LEU A 445 0.39 8.61 3.49
N GLU A 446 1.16 7.93 2.62
CA GLU A 446 2.32 7.13 3.04
C GLU A 446 3.35 7.95 3.84
N GLN A 447 3.56 9.20 3.43
CA GLN A 447 4.51 10.11 4.08
C GLN A 447 4.02 10.70 5.41
N ASP A 448 2.73 10.52 5.78
CA ASP A 448 2.17 11.10 7.00
C ASP A 448 2.58 10.32 8.26
N PRO A 449 3.01 10.99 9.31
CA PRO A 449 3.20 10.34 10.62
C PRO A 449 1.91 9.70 11.16
N ALA A 450 0.75 10.25 10.79
CA ALA A 450 -0.56 9.71 11.12
C ALA A 450 -0.76 8.29 10.61
N THR A 451 -0.21 7.95 9.44
CA THR A 451 -0.34 6.63 8.82
C THR A 451 0.38 5.54 9.63
N GLN A 452 1.60 5.80 10.06
CA GLN A 452 2.31 4.86 10.94
C GLN A 452 1.55 4.67 12.25
N ARG A 453 1.10 5.76 12.88
CA ARG A 453 0.32 5.70 14.12
C ARG A 453 -0.99 4.93 13.96
N PHE A 454 -1.66 5.07 12.84
CA PHE A 454 -2.87 4.33 12.50
C PHE A 454 -2.62 2.81 12.53
N PHE A 455 -1.58 2.32 11.86
CA PHE A 455 -1.26 0.89 11.85
C PHE A 455 -0.89 0.37 13.24
N GLU A 456 -0.06 1.11 14.01
CA GLU A 456 0.31 0.74 15.38
C GLU A 456 -0.92 0.57 16.27
N GLU A 457 -1.87 1.51 16.19
CA GLU A 457 -3.08 1.50 17.01
C GLU A 457 -4.03 0.35 16.65
N ILE A 458 -4.15 0.01 15.36
CA ILE A 458 -4.96 -1.12 14.90
C ILE A 458 -4.35 -2.43 15.35
N SER A 459 -3.05 -2.66 15.13
CA SER A 459 -2.38 -3.89 15.59
C SER A 459 -2.52 -4.08 17.10
N LEU A 460 -2.31 -3.01 17.90
CA LEU A 460 -2.50 -3.06 19.35
C LEU A 460 -3.96 -3.30 19.78
N PHE A 461 -4.91 -2.83 18.99
CA PHE A 461 -6.33 -2.98 19.28
C PHE A 461 -6.85 -4.37 18.95
N LEU A 462 -6.42 -4.93 17.84
CA LEU A 462 -6.84 -6.27 17.39
C LEU A 462 -6.10 -7.43 18.07
N ALA A 463 -4.97 -7.17 18.73
CA ALA A 463 -4.23 -8.15 19.52
C ALA A 463 -4.88 -8.47 20.90
N LYS A 464 -5.91 -7.74 21.28
CA LYS A 464 -6.64 -7.92 22.55
C LYS A 464 -7.87 -8.79 22.39
#